data_75539194173ed79a26e5a59f530cf06c
#
_entry.id   75539194173ed79a26e5a59f530cf06c
#
_cell.length_a   1.000
_cell.length_b   1.000
_cell.length_c   1.000
_cell.angle_alpha   90.00
_cell.angle_beta   90.00
_cell.angle_gamma   90.00
#
_symmetry.space_group_name_H-M   'P 1'
#
loop_
_entity.id
_entity.type
_entity.pdbx_description
1 polymer ?
#
loop_
_entity_poly.entity_id
_entity_poly.type
_entity_poly.pdbx_seq_one_letter_code
_entity_poly.pdbx_strand_id
1 'polypeptide(L)'
;MLKVKFGEKELNIKFGYEATVKNNIIKKLANLEKQEDRIETVNNILMLLPELILVGLQKFHSDEYGFDPYNKEQKEAKLSEVYSMLDDYFDSDESDIQKLFVDLQGELVKNGFLAKLLKQEQEKNSKKAPEKSES
;
A
#
# COMPACT_ATOMS: atom_id res chain seq x y z
N MET A 1 -2.45 1.84 -12.46
CA MET A 1 -3.66 1.82 -11.64
C MET A 1 -4.10 0.38 -11.41
N LEU A 2 -4.44 0.05 -10.19
CA LEU A 2 -4.86 -1.30 -9.81
C LEU A 2 -6.37 -1.33 -9.56
N LYS A 3 -7.06 -2.30 -10.11
CA LYS A 3 -8.48 -2.51 -9.83
C LYS A 3 -8.64 -3.70 -8.90
N VAL A 4 -9.37 -3.52 -7.81
CA VAL A 4 -9.65 -4.59 -6.86
C VAL A 4 -11.15 -4.72 -6.68
N LYS A 5 -11.62 -5.95 -6.68
CA LYS A 5 -13.04 -6.24 -6.50
C LYS A 5 -13.31 -6.72 -5.09
N PHE A 6 -14.12 -5.99 -4.36
CA PHE A 6 -14.55 -6.31 -3.00
C PHE A 6 -16.03 -6.69 -3.05
N GLY A 7 -16.32 -8.00 -3.15
CA GLY A 7 -17.68 -8.44 -3.39
C GLY A 7 -18.16 -7.96 -4.75
N GLU A 8 -19.23 -7.17 -4.78
CA GLU A 8 -19.74 -6.57 -6.01
C GLU A 8 -19.14 -5.21 -6.33
N LYS A 9 -18.37 -4.65 -5.40
CA LYS A 9 -17.82 -3.31 -5.52
C LYS A 9 -16.41 -3.38 -6.11
N GLU A 10 -16.21 -2.74 -7.26
CA GLU A 10 -14.89 -2.65 -7.88
C GLU A 10 -14.32 -1.25 -7.67
N LEU A 11 -13.12 -1.17 -7.11
CA LEU A 11 -12.48 0.09 -6.77
C LEU A 11 -11.11 0.19 -7.42
N ASN A 12 -10.72 1.41 -7.75
CA ASN A 12 -9.43 1.73 -8.34
C ASN A 12 -8.46 2.20 -7.25
N ILE A 13 -7.27 1.62 -7.25
CA ILE A 13 -6.25 1.93 -6.27
C ILE A 13 -5.04 2.55 -6.95
N LYS A 14 -4.59 3.66 -6.41
CA LYS A 14 -3.36 4.33 -6.84
C LYS A 14 -2.80 5.11 -5.65
N PHE A 15 -1.52 4.93 -5.37
CA PHE A 15 -0.87 5.60 -4.26
C PHE A 15 -0.38 6.98 -4.68
N GLY A 16 -1.07 8.03 -4.21
CA GLY A 16 -0.68 9.40 -4.42
C GLY A 16 0.35 9.85 -3.40
N TYR A 17 1.06 10.92 -3.72
CA TYR A 17 2.15 11.43 -2.87
C TYR A 17 1.65 11.80 -1.46
N GLU A 18 0.64 12.65 -1.39
CA GLU A 18 0.17 13.18 -0.11
C GLU A 18 -0.32 12.09 0.84
N ALA A 19 -1.22 11.23 0.35
CA ALA A 19 -1.80 10.18 1.19
C ALA A 19 -0.73 9.18 1.64
N THR A 20 0.18 8.80 0.76
CA THR A 20 1.23 7.84 1.07
C THR A 20 2.21 8.39 2.12
N VAL A 21 2.62 9.63 1.96
CA VAL A 21 3.59 10.26 2.86
C VAL A 21 2.97 10.59 4.21
N LYS A 22 1.79 11.20 4.21
CA LYS A 22 1.13 11.59 5.46
C LYS A 22 0.72 10.41 6.32
N ASN A 23 0.46 9.27 5.71
CA ASN A 23 0.13 8.04 6.43
C ASN A 23 1.34 7.16 6.72
N ASN A 24 2.53 7.61 6.36
CA ASN A 24 3.79 6.93 6.68
C ASN A 24 3.85 5.47 6.17
N ILE A 25 3.28 5.25 5.01
CA ILE A 25 3.11 3.91 4.44
C ILE A 25 4.46 3.24 4.12
N ILE A 26 5.41 3.99 3.58
CA ILE A 26 6.72 3.46 3.20
C ILE A 26 7.45 2.86 4.40
N LYS A 27 7.44 3.58 5.52
CA LYS A 27 8.08 3.11 6.74
C LYS A 27 7.38 1.90 7.33
N LYS A 28 6.04 1.88 7.27
CA LYS A 28 5.26 0.75 7.76
C LYS A 28 5.55 -0.53 6.96
N LEU A 29 5.69 -0.40 5.65
CA LEU A 29 6.07 -1.53 4.80
C LEU A 29 7.50 -2.00 5.09
N ALA A 30 8.43 -1.06 5.24
CA ALA A 30 9.81 -1.40 5.57
C ALA A 30 9.92 -2.16 6.88
N ASN A 31 9.10 -1.81 7.87
CA ASN A 31 9.10 -2.48 9.16
C ASN A 31 8.62 -3.93 9.07
N LEU A 32 7.78 -4.28 8.09
CA LEU A 32 7.35 -5.65 7.89
C LEU A 32 8.51 -6.57 7.56
N GLU A 33 9.46 -6.09 6.78
CA GLU A 33 10.59 -6.88 6.31
C GLU A 33 11.59 -7.20 7.43
N LYS A 34 11.49 -6.53 8.57
CA LYS A 34 12.40 -6.73 9.70
C LYS A 34 11.96 -7.86 10.63
N GLN A 35 10.78 -8.41 10.43
CA GLN A 35 10.26 -9.46 11.29
C GLN A 35 10.88 -10.81 10.94
N GLU A 36 11.40 -11.51 11.95
CA GLU A 36 11.99 -12.84 11.77
C GLU A 36 10.96 -13.94 11.93
N ASP A 37 9.95 -13.73 12.75
CA ASP A 37 8.89 -14.70 12.98
C ASP A 37 7.86 -14.63 11.85
N ARG A 38 7.67 -15.77 11.17
CA ARG A 38 6.76 -15.86 10.04
C ARG A 38 5.30 -15.58 10.41
N ILE A 39 4.86 -16.09 11.56
CA ILE A 39 3.49 -15.87 12.02
C ILE A 39 3.26 -14.40 12.33
N GLU A 40 4.22 -13.77 13.00
CA GLU A 40 4.17 -12.35 13.29
C GLU A 40 4.17 -11.52 12.03
N THR A 41 4.97 -11.90 11.03
CA THR A 41 5.01 -11.22 9.74
C THR A 41 3.64 -11.28 9.06
N VAL A 42 3.01 -12.46 9.03
CA VAL A 42 1.67 -12.62 8.45
C VAL A 42 0.65 -11.75 9.19
N ASN A 43 0.69 -11.76 10.52
CA ASN A 43 -0.22 -10.94 11.31
C ASN A 43 -0.05 -9.45 10.99
N ASN A 44 1.19 -9.00 10.88
CA ASN A 44 1.47 -7.58 10.57
C ASN A 44 1.02 -7.20 9.17
N ILE A 45 1.13 -8.11 8.20
CA ILE A 45 0.59 -7.91 6.87
C ILE A 45 -0.92 -7.74 6.93
N LEU A 46 -1.61 -8.62 7.65
CA LEU A 46 -3.05 -8.56 7.79
C LEU A 46 -3.51 -7.25 8.45
N MET A 47 -2.76 -6.77 9.43
CA MET A 47 -3.09 -5.52 10.12
C MET A 47 -2.82 -4.29 9.26
N LEU A 48 -1.79 -4.36 8.40
CA LEU A 48 -1.46 -3.23 7.53
C LEU A 48 -2.35 -3.15 6.30
N LEU A 49 -2.89 -4.27 5.87
CA LEU A 49 -3.67 -4.37 4.63
C LEU A 49 -4.82 -3.36 4.55
N PRO A 50 -5.66 -3.19 5.58
CA PRO A 50 -6.75 -2.21 5.51
C PRO A 50 -6.24 -0.79 5.30
N GLU A 51 -5.19 -0.41 5.98
CA GLU A 51 -4.62 0.93 5.85
C GLU A 51 -4.03 1.13 4.45
N LEU A 52 -3.36 0.13 3.93
CA LEU A 52 -2.78 0.16 2.59
C LEU A 52 -3.88 0.40 1.54
N ILE A 53 -4.98 -0.33 1.65
CA ILE A 53 -6.11 -0.17 0.75
C ILE A 53 -6.73 1.23 0.90
N LEU A 54 -6.98 1.66 2.13
CA LEU A 54 -7.58 2.97 2.39
C LEU A 54 -6.74 4.10 1.78
N VAL A 55 -5.43 4.05 1.98
CA VAL A 55 -4.52 5.06 1.42
C VAL A 55 -4.53 5.01 -0.10
N GLY A 56 -4.60 3.81 -0.68
CA GLY A 56 -4.69 3.65 -2.12
C GLY A 56 -6.00 4.13 -2.74
N LEU A 57 -7.05 4.25 -1.94
CA LEU A 57 -8.35 4.73 -2.40
C LEU A 57 -8.44 6.26 -2.46
N GLN A 58 -7.51 6.97 -1.84
CA GLN A 58 -7.61 8.43 -1.73
C GLN A 58 -7.53 9.14 -3.07
N LYS A 59 -6.83 8.58 -4.05
CA LYS A 59 -6.64 9.24 -5.34
C LYS A 59 -7.92 9.34 -6.16
N PHE A 60 -8.70 8.28 -6.21
CA PHE A 60 -9.90 8.20 -7.06
C PHE A 60 -11.22 8.16 -6.29
N HIS A 61 -11.17 7.89 -5.00
CA HIS A 61 -12.37 7.66 -4.19
C HIS A 61 -12.39 8.48 -2.91
N SER A 62 -11.75 9.66 -2.91
CA SER A 62 -11.69 10.53 -1.74
C SER A 62 -13.06 11.10 -1.35
N ASP A 63 -14.01 11.16 -2.27
CA ASP A 63 -15.36 11.59 -1.96
C ASP A 63 -16.07 10.62 -1.01
N GLU A 64 -15.77 9.33 -1.11
CA GLU A 64 -16.36 8.29 -0.26
C GLU A 64 -15.44 7.89 0.90
N TYR A 65 -14.13 7.78 0.65
CA TYR A 65 -13.16 7.26 1.61
C TYR A 65 -12.17 8.29 2.13
N GLY A 66 -12.37 9.57 1.80
CA GLY A 66 -11.49 10.63 2.26
C GLY A 66 -11.49 10.79 3.78
N PHE A 67 -10.34 11.10 4.33
CA PHE A 67 -10.17 11.33 5.76
C PHE A 67 -8.95 12.22 6.00
N ASP A 68 -8.93 12.88 7.15
CA ASP A 68 -7.78 13.64 7.61
C ASP A 68 -6.79 12.66 8.27
N PRO A 69 -5.57 12.48 7.73
CA PRO A 69 -4.60 11.55 8.31
C PRO A 69 -4.22 11.85 9.74
N TYR A 70 -4.40 13.09 10.17
CA TYR A 70 -4.09 13.51 11.53
C TYR A 70 -5.30 13.46 12.47
N ASN A 71 -6.46 13.09 11.96
CA ASN A 71 -7.66 12.89 12.75
C ASN A 71 -7.90 11.40 12.93
N LYS A 72 -7.54 10.89 14.11
CA LYS A 72 -7.60 9.46 14.40
C LYS A 72 -9.02 8.89 14.26
N GLU A 73 -10.02 9.63 14.72
CA GLU A 73 -11.40 9.17 14.66
C GLU A 73 -11.90 9.01 13.23
N GLN A 74 -11.59 9.98 12.36
CA GLN A 74 -11.95 9.89 10.96
C GLN A 74 -11.28 8.71 10.29
N LYS A 75 -9.99 8.53 10.55
CA LYS A 75 -9.23 7.42 9.98
C LYS A 75 -9.79 6.08 10.42
N GLU A 76 -10.07 5.92 11.69
CA GLU A 76 -10.62 4.66 12.21
C GLU A 76 -11.99 4.35 11.64
N ALA A 77 -12.83 5.36 11.45
CA ALA A 77 -14.15 5.18 10.84
C ALA A 77 -14.02 4.66 9.41
N LYS A 78 -13.08 5.21 8.63
CA LYS A 78 -12.86 4.76 7.26
C LYS A 78 -12.18 3.40 7.20
N LEU A 79 -11.27 3.11 8.12
CA LEU A 79 -10.66 1.78 8.23
C LEU A 79 -11.73 0.72 8.51
N SER A 80 -12.71 1.04 9.34
CA SER A 80 -13.81 0.13 9.62
C SER A 80 -14.58 -0.26 8.35
N GLU A 81 -14.81 0.70 7.47
CA GLU A 81 -15.45 0.43 6.18
C GLU A 81 -14.59 -0.50 5.32
N VAL A 82 -13.26 -0.30 5.34
CA VAL A 82 -12.34 -1.15 4.58
C VAL A 82 -12.29 -2.56 5.16
N TYR A 83 -12.35 -2.71 6.49
CA TYR A 83 -12.44 -4.03 7.10
C TYR A 83 -13.67 -4.80 6.60
N SER A 84 -14.80 -4.12 6.51
CA SER A 84 -16.02 -4.74 5.96
C SER A 84 -15.85 -5.16 4.51
N MET A 85 -15.18 -4.34 3.70
CA MET A 85 -14.89 -4.68 2.31
C MET A 85 -13.96 -5.90 2.21
N LEU A 86 -13.00 -6.01 3.13
CA LEU A 86 -12.10 -7.16 3.15
C LEU A 86 -12.83 -8.43 3.55
N ASP A 87 -13.80 -8.35 4.46
CA ASP A 87 -14.64 -9.50 4.76
C ASP A 87 -15.35 -10.00 3.50
N ASP A 88 -15.91 -9.09 2.72
CA ASP A 88 -16.55 -9.44 1.45
C ASP A 88 -15.54 -10.05 0.46
N TYR A 89 -14.33 -9.50 0.41
CA TYR A 89 -13.28 -10.02 -0.46
C TYR A 89 -12.92 -11.47 -0.09
N PHE A 90 -12.72 -11.74 1.20
CA PHE A 90 -12.30 -13.07 1.65
C PHE A 90 -13.43 -14.11 1.66
N ASP A 91 -14.67 -13.66 1.60
CA ASP A 91 -15.81 -14.54 1.41
C ASP A 91 -15.88 -15.08 -0.03
N SER A 92 -15.19 -14.45 -0.95
CA SER A 92 -15.12 -14.90 -2.34
C SER A 92 -14.18 -16.10 -2.48
N ASP A 93 -14.55 -17.05 -3.33
CA ASP A 93 -13.71 -18.21 -3.63
C ASP A 93 -12.43 -17.82 -4.38
N GLU A 94 -12.41 -16.65 -4.98
CA GLU A 94 -11.25 -16.13 -5.73
C GLU A 94 -10.29 -15.33 -4.88
N SER A 95 -10.54 -15.20 -3.58
CA SER A 95 -9.69 -14.42 -2.70
C SER A 95 -8.29 -15.03 -2.57
N ASP A 96 -7.28 -14.14 -2.60
CA ASP A 96 -5.88 -14.53 -2.46
C ASP A 96 -5.13 -13.36 -1.81
N ILE A 97 -4.82 -13.52 -0.52
CA ILE A 97 -4.19 -12.45 0.24
C ILE A 97 -2.77 -12.13 -0.25
N GLN A 98 -2.01 -13.15 -0.65
CA GLN A 98 -0.65 -12.94 -1.15
C GLN A 98 -0.69 -12.14 -2.44
N LYS A 99 -1.57 -12.53 -3.36
CA LYS A 99 -1.72 -11.81 -4.62
C LYS A 99 -2.16 -10.37 -4.39
N LEU A 100 -3.14 -10.16 -3.51
CA LEU A 100 -3.63 -8.83 -3.20
C LEU A 100 -2.51 -7.95 -2.62
N PHE A 101 -1.75 -8.47 -1.68
CA PHE A 101 -0.67 -7.72 -1.05
C PHE A 101 0.45 -7.40 -2.05
N VAL A 102 0.83 -8.37 -2.89
CA VAL A 102 1.85 -8.17 -3.92
C VAL A 102 1.38 -7.15 -4.95
N ASP A 103 0.11 -7.20 -5.35
CA ASP A 103 -0.45 -6.25 -6.31
C ASP A 103 -0.45 -4.83 -5.72
N LEU A 104 -0.78 -4.68 -4.45
CA LEU A 104 -0.74 -3.38 -3.78
C LEU A 104 0.68 -2.81 -3.69
N GLN A 105 1.65 -3.65 -3.33
CA GLN A 105 3.05 -3.25 -3.31
C GLN A 105 3.53 -2.85 -4.70
N GLY A 106 3.14 -3.62 -5.70
CA GLY A 106 3.50 -3.33 -7.09
C GLY A 106 2.95 -1.98 -7.54
N GLU A 107 1.71 -1.68 -7.17
CA GLU A 107 1.11 -0.39 -7.50
C GLU A 107 1.88 0.76 -6.85
N LEU A 108 2.26 0.59 -5.59
CA LEU A 108 3.03 1.60 -4.86
C LEU A 108 4.42 1.82 -5.48
N VAL A 109 5.13 0.74 -5.78
CA VAL A 109 6.53 0.80 -6.18
C VAL A 109 6.71 1.05 -7.68
N LYS A 110 5.82 0.50 -8.52
CA LYS A 110 6.00 0.52 -9.98
C LYS A 110 5.19 1.58 -10.70
N ASN A 111 4.03 1.96 -10.18
CA ASN A 111 3.08 2.79 -10.92
C ASN A 111 2.77 4.15 -10.28
N GLY A 112 3.28 4.42 -9.07
CA GLY A 112 3.01 5.68 -8.38
C GLY A 112 4.20 6.65 -8.46
N PHE A 113 4.11 7.72 -7.67
CA PHE A 113 5.20 8.71 -7.58
C PHE A 113 6.52 8.06 -7.14
N LEU A 114 6.43 7.05 -6.30
CA LEU A 114 7.60 6.35 -5.78
C LEU A 114 8.39 5.66 -6.90
N ALA A 115 7.70 5.22 -7.94
CA ALA A 115 8.35 4.58 -9.09
C ALA A 115 9.36 5.52 -9.75
N LYS A 116 8.99 6.79 -9.90
CA LYS A 116 9.90 7.79 -10.47
C LYS A 116 11.11 8.03 -9.59
N LEU A 117 10.89 8.11 -8.29
CA LEU A 117 11.99 8.33 -7.34
C LEU A 117 12.96 7.15 -7.35
N LEU A 118 12.46 5.93 -7.32
CA LEU A 118 13.30 4.73 -7.34
C LEU A 118 14.08 4.62 -8.66
N LYS A 119 13.46 4.98 -9.77
CA LYS A 119 14.13 4.97 -11.06
C LYS A 119 15.28 5.98 -11.07
N GLN A 120 15.07 7.17 -10.54
CA GLN A 120 16.10 8.19 -10.44
C GLN A 120 17.27 7.72 -9.57
N GLU A 121 16.99 7.06 -8.46
CA GLU A 121 18.01 6.52 -7.59
C GLU A 121 18.83 5.43 -8.28
N GLN A 122 18.18 4.56 -9.05
CA GLN A 122 18.87 3.54 -9.82
C GLN A 122 19.80 4.14 -10.86
N GLU A 123 19.35 5.17 -11.56
CA GLU A 123 20.18 5.86 -12.54
C GLU A 123 21.40 6.51 -11.89
N LYS A 124 21.21 7.16 -10.74
CA LYS A 124 22.29 7.73 -9.96
C LYS A 124 23.29 6.66 -9.53
N ASN A 125 22.79 5.55 -9.00
CA ASN A 125 23.64 4.47 -8.53
C ASN A 125 24.40 3.82 -9.68
N SER A 126 23.78 3.68 -10.84
CA SER A 126 24.46 3.17 -12.03
C SER A 126 25.60 4.04 -12.47
N LYS A 127 25.39 5.35 -12.44
CA LYS A 127 26.45 6.32 -12.79
C LYS A 127 27.58 6.33 -11.80
N LYS A 128 27.29 6.07 -10.52
CA LYS A 128 28.27 6.06 -9.45
C LYS A 128 28.96 4.71 -9.26
N ALA A 129 28.40 3.64 -9.83
CA ALA A 129 28.92 2.30 -9.63
C ALA A 129 30.41 2.16 -9.98
N PRO A 130 30.92 2.71 -11.10
CA PRO A 130 32.36 2.65 -11.39
C PRO A 130 33.20 3.33 -10.31
N GLU A 131 32.75 4.46 -9.80
CA GLU A 131 33.46 5.19 -8.76
C GLU A 131 33.53 4.38 -7.46
N LYS A 132 32.42 3.74 -7.11
CA LYS A 132 32.38 2.91 -5.91
C LYS A 132 33.25 1.68 -6.03
N SER A 133 33.34 1.10 -7.23
CA SER A 133 34.16 -0.07 -7.44
C SER A 133 35.65 0.24 -7.38
N GLU A 134 36.01 1.48 -7.61
CA GLU A 134 37.40 1.93 -7.52
C GLU A 134 37.85 2.18 -6.07
N SER A 135 36.89 2.46 -5.22
CA SER A 135 37.19 2.71 -3.82
C SER A 135 37.21 1.44 -3.00
#